data_b539be766dd6879d039fa87fd1d31747
#
_entry.id   b539be766dd6879d039fa87fd1d31747
#
_cell.length_a   1.000
_cell.length_b   1.000
_cell.length_c   1.000
_cell.angle_alpha   90.00
_cell.angle_beta   90.00
_cell.angle_gamma   90.00
#
_symmetry.space_group_name_H-M   'P 1'
#
loop_
_entity.id
_entity.type
_entity.pdbx_description
1 polymer ?
#
loop_
_entity_poly.entity_id
_entity_poly.type
_entity_poly.pdbx_seq_one_letter_code
_entity_poly.pdbx_strand_id
1 'polypeptide(L)'
;ANEAATYKANPIKPTIAFEDFEKLDIRVGTVLECEAVPKMKKLLKFKIADGLENRTIVSGIAQHYKSEELVGKQVLFIANLAPRQFKNGLVSEGMILSAENYDGSLAVTSLLKEVKPGSEVK
;
A
#
# COMPACT_ATOMS: atom_id res chain seq x y z
N ALA A 1 29.19 12.25 2.40
CA ALA A 1 28.48 12.25 1.13
C ALA A 1 26.96 12.20 1.37
N ASN A 2 26.26 12.85 0.52
CA ASN A 2 24.82 12.95 0.66
C ASN A 2 24.16 12.14 -0.48
N GLU A 3 23.72 10.92 -0.16
CA GLU A 3 23.11 10.05 -1.15
C GLU A 3 21.86 10.67 -1.78
N ALA A 4 21.10 11.44 -1.01
CA ALA A 4 19.91 12.11 -1.52
C ALA A 4 20.27 13.12 -2.62
N ALA A 5 21.40 13.80 -2.48
CA ALA A 5 21.84 14.79 -3.45
C ALA A 5 22.35 14.17 -4.75
N THR A 6 22.79 12.90 -4.71
CA THR A 6 23.29 12.19 -5.88
C THR A 6 22.27 11.23 -6.47
N TYR A 7 21.11 11.09 -5.84
CA TYR A 7 20.07 10.19 -6.33
C TYR A 7 19.55 10.64 -7.69
N LYS A 8 19.38 9.67 -8.58
CA LYS A 8 18.75 9.90 -9.89
C LYS A 8 17.55 8.98 -10.00
N ALA A 9 16.41 9.56 -10.39
CA ALA A 9 15.21 8.78 -10.62
C ALA A 9 15.42 7.83 -11.80
N ASN A 10 14.71 6.71 -11.78
CA ASN A 10 14.71 5.79 -12.90
C ASN A 10 14.09 6.45 -14.13
N PRO A 11 14.51 6.05 -15.34
CA PRO A 11 13.88 6.56 -16.55
C PRO A 11 12.38 6.25 -16.55
N ILE A 12 11.63 7.13 -17.20
CA ILE A 12 10.19 6.92 -17.33
C ILE A 12 9.94 5.71 -18.24
N LYS A 13 9.03 4.85 -17.81
CA LYS A 13 8.67 3.65 -18.55
C LYS A 13 7.97 4.01 -19.86
N PRO A 14 7.88 3.06 -20.80
CA PRO A 14 7.18 3.31 -22.07
C PRO A 14 5.78 3.85 -21.86
N THR A 15 5.35 4.70 -22.77
CA THR A 15 4.02 5.30 -22.75
C THR A 15 2.95 4.21 -22.87
N ILE A 16 1.89 4.34 -22.07
CA ILE A 16 0.72 3.46 -22.17
C ILE A 16 -0.51 4.30 -22.51
N ALA A 17 -1.53 3.63 -23.02
CA ALA A 17 -2.80 4.28 -23.28
C ALA A 17 -3.60 4.44 -22.00
N PHE A 18 -4.52 5.39 -21.97
CA PHE A 18 -5.36 5.62 -20.80
C PHE A 18 -6.17 4.38 -20.43
N GLU A 19 -6.57 3.59 -21.42
CA GLU A 19 -7.30 2.34 -21.20
C GLU A 19 -6.51 1.36 -20.32
N ASP A 20 -5.19 1.39 -20.43
CA ASP A 20 -4.36 0.52 -19.57
C ASP A 20 -4.43 0.95 -18.12
N PHE A 21 -4.47 2.25 -17.87
CA PHE A 21 -4.63 2.78 -16.52
C PHE A 21 -6.02 2.46 -15.96
N GLU A 22 -7.04 2.52 -16.81
CA GLU A 22 -8.41 2.24 -16.37
C GLU A 22 -8.65 0.81 -15.90
N LYS A 23 -7.75 -0.11 -16.25
CA LYS A 23 -7.82 -1.49 -15.77
C LYS A 23 -7.50 -1.61 -14.29
N LEU A 24 -6.79 -0.63 -13.74
CA LEU A 24 -6.45 -0.61 -12.32
C LEU A 24 -7.60 -0.02 -11.52
N ASP A 25 -8.00 -0.72 -10.47
CA ASP A 25 -8.98 -0.21 -9.53
C ASP A 25 -8.23 0.25 -8.28
N ILE A 26 -7.80 1.50 -8.28
CA ILE A 26 -7.08 2.08 -7.15
C ILE A 26 -8.09 2.81 -6.29
N ARG A 27 -8.16 2.45 -5.01
CA ARG A 27 -9.12 3.02 -4.07
C ARG A 27 -8.44 3.48 -2.80
N VAL A 28 -9.17 4.30 -2.05
CA VAL A 28 -8.74 4.74 -0.73
C VAL A 28 -9.40 3.85 0.31
N GLY A 29 -8.61 3.36 1.24
CA GLY A 29 -9.12 2.57 2.35
C GLY A 29 -8.67 3.16 3.67
N THR A 30 -9.50 3.00 4.70
CA THR A 30 -9.14 3.42 6.05
C THR A 30 -8.62 2.21 6.81
N VAL A 31 -7.47 2.36 7.43
CA VAL A 31 -6.87 1.27 8.21
C VAL A 31 -7.61 1.14 9.53
N LEU A 32 -8.33 0.04 9.70
CA LEU A 32 -9.07 -0.24 10.92
C LEU A 32 -8.19 -0.94 11.96
N GLU A 33 -7.36 -1.86 11.51
CA GLU A 33 -6.44 -2.60 12.36
C GLU A 33 -5.14 -2.85 11.60
N CYS A 34 -4.05 -2.88 12.33
CA CYS A 34 -2.74 -3.17 11.77
C CYS A 34 -1.95 -3.94 12.83
N GLU A 35 -1.41 -5.08 12.46
CA GLU A 35 -0.67 -5.91 13.41
C GLU A 35 0.53 -6.59 12.76
N ALA A 36 1.52 -6.91 13.58
CA ALA A 36 2.68 -7.66 13.13
C ALA A 36 2.27 -9.09 12.82
N VAL A 37 2.95 -9.71 11.85
CA VAL A 37 2.71 -11.10 11.48
C VAL A 37 3.73 -11.97 12.22
N PRO A 38 3.29 -12.93 13.05
CA PRO A 38 4.22 -13.80 13.77
C PRO A 38 5.18 -14.51 12.82
N LYS A 39 6.47 -14.53 13.16
CA LYS A 39 7.54 -15.17 12.39
C LYS A 39 7.82 -14.55 11.03
N MET A 40 7.15 -13.46 10.68
CA MET A 40 7.36 -12.78 9.40
C MET A 40 7.67 -11.31 9.67
N LYS A 41 8.90 -11.04 10.06
CA LYS A 41 9.31 -9.72 10.59
C LYS A 41 9.15 -8.56 9.62
N LYS A 42 9.08 -8.83 8.32
CA LYS A 42 8.95 -7.77 7.32
C LYS A 42 7.51 -7.41 7.00
N LEU A 43 6.54 -8.19 7.50
CA LEU A 43 5.16 -8.03 7.12
C LEU A 43 4.30 -7.40 8.21
N LEU A 44 3.39 -6.52 7.76
CA LEU A 44 2.28 -6.05 8.58
C LEU A 44 0.99 -6.50 7.92
N LYS A 45 0.03 -6.92 8.76
CA LYS A 45 -1.29 -7.34 8.32
C LYS A 45 -2.27 -6.22 8.61
N PHE A 46 -3.00 -5.80 7.60
CA PHE A 46 -3.96 -4.70 7.70
C PHE A 46 -5.38 -5.19 7.53
N LYS A 47 -6.28 -4.64 8.32
CA LYS A 47 -7.71 -4.74 8.07
C LYS A 47 -8.15 -3.37 7.59
N ILE A 48 -8.65 -3.30 6.37
CA ILE A 48 -8.93 -2.04 5.69
C ILE A 48 -10.40 -1.96 5.33
N ALA A 49 -11.03 -0.83 5.69
CA ALA A 49 -12.38 -0.52 5.23
C ALA A 49 -12.28 -0.03 3.78
N ASP A 50 -12.87 -0.78 2.87
CA ASP A 50 -12.77 -0.49 1.43
C ASP A 50 -14.03 0.15 0.84
N GLY A 51 -14.97 0.53 1.68
CA GLY A 51 -16.21 1.16 1.23
C GLY A 51 -17.34 0.18 0.92
N LEU A 52 -17.01 -1.09 0.76
CA LEU A 52 -17.98 -2.15 0.49
C LEU A 52 -18.07 -3.10 1.68
N GLU A 53 -16.93 -3.50 2.16
CA GLU A 53 -16.77 -4.35 3.35
C GLU A 53 -15.36 -4.14 3.87
N ASN A 54 -14.86 -5.05 4.66
CA ASN A 54 -13.48 -4.98 5.13
C ASN A 54 -12.66 -6.05 4.42
N ARG A 55 -11.42 -5.71 4.09
CA ARG A 55 -10.50 -6.67 3.47
C ARG A 55 -9.20 -6.73 4.21
N THR A 56 -8.49 -7.83 4.02
CA THR A 56 -7.16 -8.04 4.60
C THR A 56 -6.11 -7.76 3.53
N ILE A 57 -5.14 -6.91 3.86
CA ILE A 57 -3.99 -6.65 2.99
C ILE A 57 -2.74 -6.87 3.82
N VAL A 58 -1.74 -7.52 3.20
CA VAL A 58 -0.45 -7.77 3.83
C VAL A 58 0.60 -6.98 3.06
N SER A 59 1.41 -6.22 3.77
CA SER A 59 2.41 -5.36 3.14
C SER A 59 3.77 -5.51 3.82
N GLY A 60 4.84 -5.48 3.02
CA GLY A 60 6.20 -5.66 3.49
C GLY A 60 6.83 -4.40 4.06
N ILE A 61 6.11 -3.66 4.90
CA ILE A 61 6.56 -2.38 5.44
C ILE A 61 6.82 -2.39 6.95
N ALA A 62 6.87 -3.57 7.56
CA ALA A 62 7.04 -3.66 9.01
C ALA A 62 8.36 -3.08 9.53
N GLN A 63 9.38 -2.98 8.67
CA GLN A 63 10.66 -2.40 9.04
C GLN A 63 10.64 -0.87 9.00
N HIS A 64 9.62 -0.28 8.41
CA HIS A 64 9.52 1.16 8.20
C HIS A 64 8.44 1.82 9.04
N TYR A 65 7.46 1.05 9.52
CA TYR A 65 6.35 1.56 10.32
C TYR A 65 6.04 0.63 11.47
N LYS A 66 5.64 1.23 12.59
CA LYS A 66 5.04 0.47 13.68
C LYS A 66 3.56 0.33 13.37
N SER A 67 2.97 -0.79 13.77
CA SER A 67 1.57 -1.06 13.46
C SER A 67 0.63 0.04 13.96
N GLU A 68 0.87 0.57 15.16
CA GLU A 68 0.02 1.62 15.73
C GLU A 68 0.09 2.94 15.00
N GLU A 69 1.14 3.18 14.21
CA GLU A 69 1.26 4.43 13.47
C GLU A 69 0.27 4.56 12.32
N LEU A 70 -0.21 3.43 11.83
CA LEU A 70 -1.02 3.39 10.61
C LEU A 70 -2.51 3.25 10.87
N VAL A 71 -2.90 2.83 12.08
CA VAL A 71 -4.32 2.69 12.42
C VAL A 71 -5.02 4.05 12.35
N GLY A 72 -6.17 4.07 11.70
CA GLY A 72 -6.94 5.30 11.50
C GLY A 72 -6.52 6.13 10.30
N LYS A 73 -5.41 5.78 9.67
CA LYS A 73 -4.94 6.50 8.49
C LYS A 73 -5.60 5.99 7.24
N GLN A 74 -5.66 6.85 6.22
CA GLN A 74 -6.14 6.45 4.90
C GLN A 74 -4.95 6.14 4.02
N VAL A 75 -5.08 5.07 3.24
CA VAL A 75 -4.02 4.60 2.33
C VAL A 75 -4.63 4.32 0.96
N LEU A 76 -3.79 4.37 -0.06
CA LEU A 76 -4.19 4.00 -1.41
C LEU A 76 -3.83 2.53 -1.64
N PHE A 77 -4.75 1.78 -2.22
CA PHE A 77 -4.49 0.37 -2.52
C PHE A 77 -5.11 -0.02 -3.86
N ILE A 78 -4.53 -1.06 -4.47
CA ILE A 78 -5.08 -1.63 -5.70
C ILE A 78 -6.08 -2.70 -5.28
N ALA A 79 -7.35 -2.50 -5.66
CA ALA A 79 -8.43 -3.36 -5.20
C ALA A 79 -8.65 -4.60 -6.05
N ASN A 80 -8.30 -4.54 -7.33
CA ASN A 80 -8.55 -5.63 -8.26
C ASN A 80 -7.32 -6.44 -8.64
N LEU A 81 -6.33 -6.46 -7.76
CA LEU A 81 -5.16 -7.30 -7.94
C LEU A 81 -5.50 -8.71 -7.47
N ALA A 82 -5.00 -9.73 -8.15
CA ALA A 82 -5.21 -11.11 -7.75
C ALA A 82 -4.70 -11.34 -6.33
N PRO A 83 -5.46 -12.06 -5.48
CA PRO A 83 -5.02 -12.30 -4.10
C PRO A 83 -3.68 -13.01 -4.05
N ARG A 84 -2.84 -12.60 -3.13
CA ARG A 84 -1.54 -13.22 -2.92
C ARG A 84 -1.55 -14.03 -1.64
N GLN A 85 -1.11 -15.29 -1.73
CA GLN A 85 -1.02 -16.17 -0.58
C GLN A 85 0.37 -16.11 0.03
N PHE A 86 0.41 -16.01 1.35
CA PHE A 86 1.63 -16.05 2.13
C PHE A 86 1.64 -17.33 2.95
N LYS A 87 2.75 -17.61 3.61
CA LYS A 87 2.83 -18.75 4.53
C LYS A 87 1.82 -18.58 5.65
N ASN A 88 1.47 -19.69 6.30
CA ASN A 88 0.52 -19.72 7.44
C ASN A 88 -0.93 -19.41 7.05
N GLY A 89 -1.30 -19.62 5.78
CA GLY A 89 -2.66 -19.40 5.34
C GLY A 89 -3.07 -17.94 5.20
N LEU A 90 -2.12 -17.03 5.33
CA LEU A 90 -2.38 -15.59 5.21
C LEU A 90 -2.57 -15.21 3.75
N VAL A 91 -3.66 -14.49 3.45
CA VAL A 91 -3.99 -14.06 2.09
C VAL A 91 -4.13 -12.54 2.06
N SER A 92 -3.46 -11.91 1.09
CA SER A 92 -3.58 -10.47 0.87
C SER A 92 -4.54 -10.20 -0.30
N GLU A 93 -5.55 -9.41 -0.05
CA GLU A 93 -6.61 -9.10 -1.02
C GLU A 93 -6.40 -7.74 -1.66
N GLY A 94 -5.18 -7.42 -1.99
CA GLY A 94 -4.82 -6.17 -2.63
C GLY A 94 -3.39 -5.77 -2.28
N MET A 95 -3.00 -4.58 -2.71
CA MET A 95 -1.65 -4.07 -2.46
C MET A 95 -1.72 -2.59 -2.08
N ILE A 96 -1.16 -2.27 -0.92
CA ILE A 96 -1.00 -0.87 -0.51
C ILE A 96 0.14 -0.27 -1.32
N LEU A 97 -0.10 0.92 -1.87
CA LEU A 97 0.90 1.62 -2.65
C LEU A 97 1.87 2.35 -1.74
N SER A 98 3.15 2.20 -2.01
CA SER A 98 4.20 2.88 -1.25
C SER A 98 5.24 3.41 -2.22
N ALA A 99 5.87 4.51 -1.86
CA ALA A 99 6.97 5.08 -2.63
C ALA A 99 8.28 4.63 -1.99
N GLU A 100 9.21 4.20 -2.81
CA GLU A 100 10.54 3.81 -2.35
C GLU A 100 11.48 5.00 -2.41
N ASN A 101 12.08 5.34 -1.27
CA ASN A 101 13.04 6.43 -1.18
C ASN A 101 14.43 5.99 -1.68
N TYR A 102 15.32 6.96 -1.87
CA TYR A 102 16.67 6.69 -2.38
C TYR A 102 17.44 5.66 -1.54
N ASP A 103 17.14 5.56 -0.26
CA ASP A 103 17.81 4.64 0.66
C ASP A 103 17.09 3.30 0.80
N GLY A 104 16.06 3.05 -0.01
CA GLY A 104 15.30 1.82 0.04
C GLY A 104 14.17 1.81 1.05
N SER A 105 14.03 2.86 1.86
CA SER A 105 12.92 2.93 2.80
C SER A 105 11.61 3.18 2.04
N LEU A 106 10.50 2.72 2.61
CA LEU A 106 9.19 2.83 1.98
C LEU A 106 8.32 3.85 2.72
N ALA A 107 7.67 4.70 1.94
CA ALA A 107 6.69 5.66 2.47
C ALA A 107 5.32 5.31 1.92
N VAL A 108 4.37 5.05 2.81
CA VAL A 108 3.01 4.70 2.43
C VAL A 108 2.31 5.91 1.82
N THR A 109 1.59 5.69 0.73
CA THR A 109 0.83 6.78 0.10
C THR A 109 -0.42 7.09 0.90
N SER A 110 -0.77 8.36 0.96
CA SER A 110 -1.97 8.80 1.66
C SER A 110 -2.53 10.03 0.94
N LEU A 111 -3.57 10.62 1.50
CA LEU A 111 -4.25 11.77 0.91
C LEU A 111 -4.01 13.02 1.74
N LEU A 112 -4.06 14.18 1.09
CA LEU A 112 -3.91 15.46 1.77
C LEU A 112 -5.16 15.85 2.55
N LYS A 113 -6.30 15.25 2.22
CA LYS A 113 -7.52 15.42 3.01
C LYS A 113 -8.31 14.12 3.03
N GLU A 114 -9.14 13.99 4.04
CA GLU A 114 -9.93 12.77 4.22
C GLU A 114 -11.04 12.65 3.17
N VAL A 115 -11.23 11.41 2.69
CA VAL A 115 -12.35 11.06 1.81
C VAL A 115 -13.02 9.81 2.37
N LYS A 116 -14.16 9.45 1.81
CA LYS A 116 -14.85 8.23 2.24
C LYS A 116 -14.10 7.00 1.76
N PRO A 117 -14.02 5.95 2.57
CA PRO A 117 -13.41 4.69 2.13
C PRO A 117 -14.09 4.17 0.87
N GLY A 118 -13.31 3.64 -0.04
CA GLY A 118 -13.80 3.18 -1.33
C GLY A 118 -13.79 4.22 -2.43
N SER A 119 -13.37 5.45 -2.12
CA SER A 119 -13.24 6.48 -3.15
C SER A 119 -12.20 6.05 -4.18
N GLU A 120 -12.53 6.19 -5.45
CA GLU A 120 -11.64 5.77 -6.53
C GLU A 120 -10.59 6.84 -6.80
N VAL A 121 -9.37 6.39 -7.06
CA VAL A 121 -8.25 7.26 -7.40
C VAL A 121 -8.15 7.30 -8.93
N LYS A 122 -8.22 8.50 -9.46
CA LYS A 122 -8.25 8.71 -10.91
C LYS A 122 -7.13 9.61 -11.39
#